data_c2b1d211741d7b1a158128b1b63eaf8f
#
_entry.id   c2b1d211741d7b1a158128b1b63eaf8f
#
_cell.length_a   1.000
_cell.length_b   1.000
_cell.length_c   1.000
_cell.angle_alpha   90.00
_cell.angle_beta   90.00
_cell.angle_gamma   90.00
#
_symmetry.space_group_name_H-M   'P 1'
#
loop_
_entity.id
_entity.type
_entity.pdbx_description
1 polymer ?
#
loop_
_entity_poly.entity_id
_entity_poly.type
_entity_poly.pdbx_seq_one_letter_code
_entity_poly.pdbx_strand_id
1 'polypeptide(L)'
;MTNIEALQAKLAGDDCGALITSDVSRRYFCGFKSSAGVILVTKEQSYLIIDSRYFDKAKQRVTDCRVLLLEDMRTQLSELLLKHNIRRLSLESDYMTLSQYAAYKEQLHFVELDASSWLSDLVWGMRIIKTDEEVKLIIKAQRIAEKAFERLVDNISRDMTEKQVAALLNYYMMDLGADDLSFETIAASGVNSASPHAVPTDKKLQEGDFLTLDFGAVVDSYHSDMTRTLAVGKISPEQEKLYNAVYYANMDGIKAVRPGINGKVVDSVARATLAAWGGYDKYFGHGLG
;
A
#
# COMPACT_ATOMS: atom_id res chain seq x y z
N MET A 1 -15.98 -6.26 17.08
CA MET A 1 -16.68 -5.41 16.07
C MET A 1 -15.89 -5.53 14.79
N THR A 2 -16.51 -6.01 13.72
CA THR A 2 -15.86 -6.13 12.40
C THR A 2 -15.73 -4.76 11.72
N ASN A 3 -14.93 -4.68 10.65
CA ASN A 3 -14.82 -3.42 9.88
C ASN A 3 -16.16 -3.03 9.23
N ILE A 4 -16.97 -4.01 8.83
CA ILE A 4 -18.35 -3.78 8.33
C ILE A 4 -19.23 -3.18 9.42
N GLU A 5 -19.27 -3.76 10.60
CA GLU A 5 -20.05 -3.24 11.74
C GLU A 5 -19.63 -1.82 12.13
N ALA A 6 -18.31 -1.54 12.07
CA ALA A 6 -17.79 -0.21 12.34
C ALA A 6 -18.26 0.82 11.29
N LEU A 7 -18.33 0.46 10.01
CA LEU A 7 -18.87 1.30 8.94
C LEU A 7 -20.39 1.47 9.10
N GLN A 8 -21.12 0.40 9.38
CA GLN A 8 -22.57 0.42 9.64
C GLN A 8 -22.92 1.40 10.76
N ALA A 9 -22.14 1.40 11.85
CA ALA A 9 -22.34 2.32 12.97
C ALA A 9 -22.18 3.80 12.58
N LYS A 10 -21.44 4.10 11.51
CA LYS A 10 -21.18 5.47 11.02
C LYS A 10 -22.21 5.96 10.00
N LEU A 11 -23.02 5.11 9.42
CA LEU A 11 -24.10 5.52 8.53
C LEU A 11 -25.09 6.41 9.30
N ALA A 12 -25.56 7.50 8.67
CA ALA A 12 -26.36 8.53 9.36
C ALA A 12 -27.77 8.05 9.73
N GLY A 13 -28.36 7.14 8.96
CA GLY A 13 -29.72 6.62 9.16
C GLY A 13 -29.92 5.27 8.49
N ASP A 14 -31.09 4.68 8.72
CA ASP A 14 -31.47 3.40 8.15
C ASP A 14 -31.70 3.47 6.63
N ASP A 15 -31.96 4.68 6.13
CA ASP A 15 -32.12 4.97 4.71
C ASP A 15 -30.81 5.37 4.01
N CYS A 16 -29.69 5.26 4.72
CA CYS A 16 -28.35 5.54 4.19
C CYS A 16 -27.58 4.23 3.93
N GLY A 17 -26.87 4.18 2.80
CA GLY A 17 -25.98 3.10 2.43
C GLY A 17 -24.61 3.60 2.00
N ALA A 18 -23.65 2.68 1.93
CA ALA A 18 -22.31 2.93 1.39
C ALA A 18 -21.98 1.88 0.33
N LEU A 19 -21.40 2.32 -0.78
CA LEU A 19 -20.94 1.46 -1.86
C LEU A 19 -19.43 1.47 -1.94
N ILE A 20 -18.83 0.33 -1.60
CA ILE A 20 -17.38 0.10 -1.64
C ILE A 20 -17.02 -0.53 -2.98
N THR A 21 -16.20 0.15 -3.76
CA THR A 21 -15.87 -0.26 -5.14
C THR A 21 -14.39 -0.56 -5.34
N SER A 22 -13.49 0.07 -4.56
CA SER A 22 -12.05 -0.17 -4.67
C SER A 22 -11.68 -1.58 -4.19
N ASP A 23 -10.71 -2.21 -4.82
CA ASP A 23 -10.20 -3.54 -4.46
C ASP A 23 -9.56 -3.54 -3.06
N VAL A 24 -8.84 -2.48 -2.73
CA VAL A 24 -8.19 -2.30 -1.43
C VAL A 24 -9.24 -2.23 -0.32
N SER A 25 -10.28 -1.39 -0.48
CA SER A 25 -11.33 -1.28 0.53
C SER A 25 -12.18 -2.55 0.61
N ARG A 26 -12.50 -3.20 -0.52
CA ARG A 26 -13.18 -4.50 -0.48
C ARG A 26 -12.37 -5.52 0.34
N ARG A 27 -11.05 -5.61 0.07
CA ARG A 27 -10.17 -6.49 0.84
C ARG A 27 -10.18 -6.15 2.33
N TYR A 28 -10.14 -4.86 2.68
CA TYR A 28 -10.18 -4.39 4.07
C TYR A 28 -11.47 -4.78 4.78
N PHE A 29 -12.63 -4.63 4.11
CA PHE A 29 -13.94 -4.88 4.72
C PHE A 29 -14.33 -6.36 4.78
N CYS A 30 -14.01 -7.16 3.78
CA CYS A 30 -14.44 -8.57 3.72
C CYS A 30 -13.32 -9.60 3.85
N GLY A 31 -12.07 -9.18 4.05
CA GLY A 31 -10.95 -10.10 4.18
C GLY A 31 -10.63 -10.92 2.93
N PHE A 32 -11.18 -10.57 1.76
CA PHE A 32 -11.08 -11.35 0.54
C PHE A 32 -10.55 -10.54 -0.65
N LYS A 33 -9.43 -10.98 -1.24
CA LYS A 33 -8.82 -10.33 -2.41
C LYS A 33 -9.55 -10.72 -3.69
N SER A 34 -10.02 -9.72 -4.45
CA SER A 34 -10.67 -9.92 -5.74
C SER A 34 -10.41 -8.72 -6.67
N SER A 35 -10.27 -8.97 -7.98
CA SER A 35 -10.11 -7.91 -8.98
C SER A 35 -11.45 -7.31 -9.43
N ALA A 36 -12.59 -7.83 -8.96
CA ALA A 36 -13.91 -7.39 -9.35
C ALA A 36 -14.89 -7.50 -8.17
N GLY A 37 -16.04 -6.85 -8.30
CA GLY A 37 -17.12 -6.85 -7.31
C GLY A 37 -17.30 -5.51 -6.60
N VAL A 38 -18.36 -5.43 -5.80
CA VAL A 38 -18.68 -4.28 -4.95
C VAL A 38 -19.22 -4.77 -3.60
N ILE A 39 -19.05 -3.97 -2.56
CA ILE A 39 -19.75 -4.21 -1.29
C ILE A 39 -20.78 -3.11 -1.09
N LEU A 40 -22.05 -3.50 -0.96
CA LEU A 40 -23.10 -2.61 -0.48
C LEU A 40 -23.24 -2.80 1.02
N VAL A 41 -23.10 -1.72 1.77
CA VAL A 41 -23.28 -1.69 3.22
C VAL A 41 -24.54 -0.90 3.55
N THR A 42 -25.49 -1.52 4.25
CA THR A 42 -26.66 -0.87 4.86
C THR A 42 -26.59 -1.01 6.37
N LYS A 43 -27.42 -0.32 7.13
CA LYS A 43 -27.47 -0.43 8.60
C LYS A 43 -27.66 -1.88 9.09
N GLU A 44 -28.46 -2.66 8.39
CA GLU A 44 -28.87 -3.99 8.84
C GLU A 44 -28.02 -5.11 8.23
N GLN A 45 -27.63 -4.96 6.96
CA GLN A 45 -27.01 -6.03 6.19
C GLN A 45 -25.97 -5.50 5.22
N SER A 46 -24.93 -6.29 4.97
CA SER A 46 -23.93 -6.01 3.94
C SER A 46 -23.89 -7.11 2.89
N TYR A 47 -23.64 -6.74 1.65
CA TYR A 47 -23.65 -7.63 0.50
C TYR A 47 -22.36 -7.47 -0.30
N LEU A 48 -21.64 -8.57 -0.52
CA LEU A 48 -20.57 -8.65 -1.50
C LEU A 48 -21.13 -9.21 -2.80
N ILE A 49 -21.27 -8.38 -3.82
CA ILE A 49 -21.69 -8.78 -5.19
C ILE A 49 -20.40 -9.04 -5.97
N ILE A 50 -20.19 -10.28 -6.41
CA ILE A 50 -18.92 -10.71 -6.99
C ILE A 50 -19.14 -11.71 -8.13
N ASP A 51 -18.29 -11.67 -9.15
CA ASP A 51 -18.43 -12.53 -10.32
C ASP A 51 -18.12 -14.02 -10.06
N SER A 52 -18.47 -14.87 -11.01
CA SER A 52 -18.34 -16.32 -10.91
C SER A 52 -16.91 -16.82 -10.66
N ARG A 53 -15.88 -16.06 -11.07
CA ARG A 53 -14.46 -16.43 -10.86
C ARG A 53 -14.10 -16.51 -9.38
N TYR A 54 -14.76 -15.73 -8.55
CA TYR A 54 -14.47 -15.58 -7.13
C TYR A 54 -15.59 -16.09 -6.22
N PHE A 55 -16.79 -16.28 -6.73
CA PHE A 55 -18.01 -16.52 -5.95
C PHE A 55 -17.89 -17.68 -4.95
N ASP A 56 -17.47 -18.85 -5.41
CA ASP A 56 -17.39 -20.05 -4.56
C ASP A 56 -16.36 -19.89 -3.44
N LYS A 57 -15.21 -19.28 -3.75
CA LYS A 57 -14.18 -19.00 -2.74
C LYS A 57 -14.63 -17.93 -1.75
N ALA A 58 -15.28 -16.87 -2.25
CA ALA A 58 -15.80 -15.81 -1.40
C ALA A 58 -16.89 -16.35 -0.46
N LYS A 59 -17.81 -17.19 -0.95
CA LYS A 59 -18.86 -17.82 -0.15
C LYS A 59 -18.32 -18.68 1.01
N GLN A 60 -17.13 -19.27 0.82
CA GLN A 60 -16.46 -20.08 1.87
C GLN A 60 -15.70 -19.25 2.90
N ARG A 61 -15.23 -18.06 2.53
CA ARG A 61 -14.27 -17.27 3.32
C ARG A 61 -14.84 -15.99 3.93
N VAL A 62 -15.79 -15.38 3.24
CA VAL A 62 -16.39 -14.11 3.67
C VAL A 62 -17.53 -14.38 4.63
N THR A 63 -17.40 -13.88 5.85
CA THR A 63 -18.40 -14.05 6.93
C THR A 63 -19.18 -12.78 7.21
N ASP A 64 -18.60 -11.62 6.95
CA ASP A 64 -19.12 -10.32 7.35
C ASP A 64 -20.10 -9.71 6.34
N CYS A 65 -20.19 -10.31 5.15
CA CYS A 65 -21.11 -9.92 4.09
C CYS A 65 -21.86 -11.11 3.55
N ARG A 66 -23.11 -10.93 3.16
CA ARG A 66 -23.81 -11.91 2.35
C ARG A 66 -23.24 -11.89 0.92
N VAL A 67 -22.65 -12.99 0.49
CA VAL A 67 -22.05 -13.12 -0.84
C VAL A 67 -23.14 -13.41 -1.87
N LEU A 68 -23.21 -12.62 -2.92
CA LEU A 68 -24.11 -12.75 -4.05
C LEU A 68 -23.32 -12.95 -5.34
N LEU A 69 -23.76 -13.88 -6.18
CA LEU A 69 -23.21 -14.03 -7.52
C LEU A 69 -23.64 -12.83 -8.36
N LEU A 70 -22.69 -12.19 -9.03
CA LEU A 70 -22.97 -11.14 -9.99
C LEU A 70 -23.64 -11.74 -11.24
N GLU A 71 -24.88 -11.36 -11.49
CA GLU A 71 -25.63 -11.64 -12.70
C GLU A 71 -25.77 -10.35 -13.53
N ASP A 72 -26.43 -9.36 -12.97
CA ASP A 72 -26.54 -8.01 -13.51
C ASP A 72 -26.40 -6.98 -12.39
N MET A 73 -25.30 -6.25 -12.36
CA MET A 73 -24.97 -5.29 -11.29
C MET A 73 -26.06 -4.23 -11.12
N ARG A 74 -26.63 -3.74 -12.22
CA ARG A 74 -27.65 -2.69 -12.21
C ARG A 74 -28.91 -3.15 -11.50
N THR A 75 -29.43 -4.28 -11.91
CA THR A 75 -30.66 -4.87 -11.37
C THR A 75 -30.45 -5.24 -9.89
N GLN A 76 -29.39 -5.99 -9.59
CA GLN A 76 -29.13 -6.47 -8.24
C GLN A 76 -28.91 -5.33 -7.23
N LEU A 77 -28.16 -4.30 -7.61
CA LEU A 77 -27.94 -3.15 -6.76
C LEU A 77 -29.23 -2.37 -6.51
N SER A 78 -30.04 -2.16 -7.58
CA SER A 78 -31.34 -1.49 -7.48
C SER A 78 -32.30 -2.23 -6.57
N GLU A 79 -32.41 -3.55 -6.72
CA GLU A 79 -33.26 -4.40 -5.88
C GLU A 79 -32.85 -4.34 -4.40
N LEU A 80 -31.56 -4.37 -4.11
CA LEU A 80 -31.06 -4.28 -2.73
C LEU A 80 -31.31 -2.91 -2.12
N LEU A 81 -31.09 -1.83 -2.87
CA LEU A 81 -31.37 -0.48 -2.40
C LEU A 81 -32.85 -0.27 -2.09
N LEU A 82 -33.74 -0.74 -2.97
CA LEU A 82 -35.20 -0.70 -2.75
C LEU A 82 -35.63 -1.57 -1.57
N LYS A 83 -35.07 -2.78 -1.46
CA LYS A 83 -35.37 -3.70 -0.36
C LYS A 83 -35.05 -3.09 1.02
N HIS A 84 -33.96 -2.36 1.13
CA HIS A 84 -33.54 -1.70 2.37
C HIS A 84 -34.00 -0.24 2.48
N ASN A 85 -34.87 0.22 1.59
CA ASN A 85 -35.38 1.60 1.55
C ASN A 85 -34.26 2.66 1.55
N ILE A 86 -33.12 2.37 0.88
CA ILE A 86 -32.00 3.30 0.82
C ILE A 86 -32.38 4.48 -0.09
N ARG A 87 -32.29 5.69 0.46
CA ARG A 87 -32.54 6.96 -0.22
C ARG A 87 -31.25 7.72 -0.52
N ARG A 88 -30.19 7.48 0.26
CA ARG A 88 -28.88 8.10 0.08
C ARG A 88 -27.79 7.03 0.07
N LEU A 89 -26.98 7.04 -1.00
CA LEU A 89 -25.88 6.09 -1.19
C LEU A 89 -24.56 6.86 -1.29
N SER A 90 -23.69 6.70 -0.30
CA SER A 90 -22.35 7.29 -0.30
C SER A 90 -21.39 6.43 -1.12
N LEU A 91 -20.55 7.10 -1.91
CA LEU A 91 -19.63 6.48 -2.86
C LEU A 91 -18.16 6.77 -2.47
N GLU A 92 -17.25 5.87 -2.82
CA GLU A 92 -15.79 6.11 -2.67
C GLU A 92 -15.31 7.09 -3.76
N SER A 93 -15.42 8.40 -3.51
CA SER A 93 -15.11 9.46 -4.47
C SER A 93 -13.66 9.44 -4.97
N ASP A 94 -12.70 8.99 -4.15
CA ASP A 94 -11.28 8.93 -4.50
C ASP A 94 -10.93 7.84 -5.51
N TYR A 95 -11.80 6.83 -5.65
CA TYR A 95 -11.59 5.69 -6.55
C TYR A 95 -12.55 5.65 -7.72
N MET A 96 -13.71 6.27 -7.59
CA MET A 96 -14.74 6.24 -8.61
C MET A 96 -14.38 7.17 -9.78
N THR A 97 -14.32 6.62 -10.98
CA THR A 97 -14.15 7.45 -12.18
C THR A 97 -15.41 8.25 -12.49
N LEU A 98 -15.26 9.37 -13.20
CA LEU A 98 -16.41 10.17 -13.66
C LEU A 98 -17.39 9.35 -14.51
N SER A 99 -16.87 8.43 -15.34
CA SER A 99 -17.70 7.54 -16.17
C SER A 99 -18.51 6.57 -15.32
N GLN A 100 -17.91 5.99 -14.28
CA GLN A 100 -18.63 5.12 -13.34
C GLN A 100 -19.69 5.89 -12.56
N TYR A 101 -19.36 7.07 -12.07
CA TYR A 101 -20.35 7.93 -11.40
C TYR A 101 -21.53 8.28 -12.32
N ALA A 102 -21.28 8.68 -13.57
CA ALA A 102 -22.32 8.98 -14.53
C ALA A 102 -23.24 7.76 -14.80
N ALA A 103 -22.65 6.58 -14.94
CA ALA A 103 -23.40 5.33 -15.11
C ALA A 103 -24.26 5.00 -13.88
N TYR A 104 -23.71 5.11 -12.66
CA TYR A 104 -24.52 4.92 -11.44
C TYR A 104 -25.62 5.97 -11.31
N LYS A 105 -25.37 7.22 -11.65
CA LYS A 105 -26.36 8.30 -11.59
C LYS A 105 -27.53 8.06 -12.55
N GLU A 106 -27.26 7.55 -13.74
CA GLU A 106 -28.30 7.16 -14.69
C GLU A 106 -29.08 5.94 -14.21
N GLN A 107 -28.39 4.94 -13.66
CA GLN A 107 -28.98 3.67 -13.25
C GLN A 107 -29.79 3.77 -11.97
N LEU A 108 -29.31 4.55 -10.99
CA LEU A 108 -29.86 4.67 -9.64
C LEU A 108 -30.56 6.02 -9.42
N HIS A 109 -31.31 6.51 -10.43
CA HIS A 109 -31.95 7.82 -10.42
C HIS A 109 -32.98 8.02 -9.28
N PHE A 110 -33.39 6.95 -8.61
CA PHE A 110 -34.30 6.94 -7.47
C PHE A 110 -33.58 7.10 -6.11
N VAL A 111 -32.24 7.16 -6.10
CA VAL A 111 -31.41 7.31 -4.90
C VAL A 111 -30.53 8.55 -5.05
N GLU A 112 -30.38 9.33 -3.97
CA GLU A 112 -29.38 10.40 -3.91
C GLU A 112 -27.98 9.79 -3.82
N LEU A 113 -27.13 10.04 -4.81
CA LEU A 113 -25.72 9.62 -4.79
C LEU A 113 -24.87 10.69 -4.12
N ASP A 114 -24.28 10.34 -2.98
CA ASP A 114 -23.35 11.20 -2.26
C ASP A 114 -21.90 10.87 -2.70
N ALA A 115 -21.36 11.70 -3.59
CA ALA A 115 -19.98 11.64 -4.05
C ALA A 115 -19.07 12.65 -3.33
N SER A 116 -19.42 13.08 -2.14
CA SER A 116 -18.53 13.85 -1.28
C SER A 116 -17.35 12.97 -0.81
N SER A 117 -16.33 13.57 -0.19
CA SER A 117 -15.20 12.82 0.34
C SER A 117 -15.54 12.00 1.60
N TRP A 118 -16.77 12.14 2.15
CA TRP A 118 -17.13 11.56 3.44
C TRP A 118 -16.80 10.06 3.55
N LEU A 119 -17.21 9.24 2.57
CA LEU A 119 -16.95 7.79 2.62
C LEU A 119 -15.46 7.49 2.46
N SER A 120 -14.79 8.16 1.52
CA SER A 120 -13.34 7.99 1.31
C SER A 120 -12.54 8.37 2.54
N ASP A 121 -12.83 9.52 3.15
CA ASP A 121 -12.17 9.99 4.38
C ASP A 121 -12.43 9.04 5.56
N LEU A 122 -13.66 8.55 5.68
CA LEU A 122 -14.02 7.57 6.72
C LEU A 122 -13.25 6.27 6.57
N VAL A 123 -13.24 5.70 5.37
CA VAL A 123 -12.50 4.44 5.07
C VAL A 123 -11.01 4.63 5.29
N TRP A 124 -10.45 5.76 4.85
CA TRP A 124 -9.06 6.10 5.09
C TRP A 124 -8.75 6.19 6.60
N GLY A 125 -9.60 6.89 7.37
CA GLY A 125 -9.48 7.01 8.82
C GLY A 125 -9.55 5.67 9.55
N MET A 126 -10.39 4.74 9.08
CA MET A 126 -10.47 3.37 9.63
C MET A 126 -9.20 2.55 9.34
N ARG A 127 -8.59 2.72 8.17
CA ARG A 127 -7.39 1.98 7.74
C ARG A 127 -6.09 2.53 8.34
N ILE A 128 -6.06 3.78 8.78
CA ILE A 128 -4.84 4.44 9.30
C ILE A 128 -4.39 3.82 10.63
N ILE A 129 -5.33 3.39 11.47
CA ILE A 129 -5.05 2.72 12.74
C ILE A 129 -5.12 1.21 12.50
N LYS A 130 -3.95 0.57 12.55
CA LYS A 130 -3.82 -0.87 12.30
C LYS A 130 -4.17 -1.67 13.56
N THR A 131 -4.84 -2.78 13.37
CA THR A 131 -5.04 -3.80 14.41
C THR A 131 -3.74 -4.59 14.62
N ASP A 132 -3.65 -5.34 15.71
CA ASP A 132 -2.48 -6.21 15.98
C ASP A 132 -2.28 -7.26 14.88
N GLU A 133 -3.36 -7.77 14.29
CA GLU A 133 -3.29 -8.75 13.20
C GLU A 133 -2.74 -8.11 11.91
N GLU A 134 -3.16 -6.90 11.59
CA GLU A 134 -2.63 -6.13 10.45
C GLU A 134 -1.14 -5.81 10.65
N VAL A 135 -0.75 -5.43 11.86
CA VAL A 135 0.67 -5.20 12.21
C VAL A 135 1.51 -6.47 12.03
N LYS A 136 1.00 -7.64 12.42
CA LYS A 136 1.69 -8.94 12.19
C LYS A 136 1.93 -9.21 10.69
N LEU A 137 0.98 -8.86 9.83
CA LEU A 137 1.13 -9.03 8.38
C LEU A 137 2.19 -8.08 7.81
N ILE A 138 2.20 -6.82 8.24
CA ILE A 138 3.25 -5.85 7.87
C ILE A 138 4.63 -6.35 8.33
N ILE A 139 4.75 -6.81 9.58
CA ILE A 139 6.00 -7.38 10.09
C ILE A 139 6.42 -8.61 9.28
N LYS A 140 5.49 -9.48 8.90
CA LYS A 140 5.80 -10.66 8.09
C LYS A 140 6.33 -10.26 6.71
N ALA A 141 5.69 -9.28 6.06
CA ALA A 141 6.17 -8.73 4.78
C ALA A 141 7.58 -8.15 4.92
N GLN A 142 7.83 -7.36 5.98
CA GLN A 142 9.14 -6.79 6.27
C GLN A 142 10.22 -7.88 6.49
N ARG A 143 9.92 -8.94 7.25
CA ARG A 143 10.87 -10.05 7.49
C ARG A 143 11.21 -10.84 6.23
N ILE A 144 10.29 -10.96 5.29
CA ILE A 144 10.56 -11.57 3.98
C ILE A 144 11.56 -10.69 3.21
N ALA A 145 11.31 -9.38 3.14
CA ALA A 145 12.21 -8.45 2.46
C ALA A 145 13.61 -8.44 3.08
N GLU A 146 13.73 -8.43 4.40
CA GLU A 146 15.02 -8.50 5.12
C GLU A 146 15.80 -9.77 4.76
N LYS A 147 15.16 -10.94 4.82
CA LYS A 147 15.80 -12.22 4.48
C LYS A 147 16.18 -12.31 2.99
N ALA A 148 15.35 -11.74 2.11
CA ALA A 148 15.68 -11.67 0.69
C ALA A 148 16.94 -10.82 0.45
N PHE A 149 17.06 -9.70 1.16
CA PHE A 149 18.25 -8.85 1.11
C PHE A 149 19.50 -9.59 1.65
N GLU A 150 19.41 -10.27 2.79
CA GLU A 150 20.52 -11.08 3.32
C GLU A 150 21.01 -12.11 2.28
N ARG A 151 20.07 -12.86 1.66
CA ARG A 151 20.41 -13.81 0.59
C ARG A 151 21.02 -13.15 -0.65
N LEU A 152 20.57 -11.93 -0.99
CA LEU A 152 21.17 -11.17 -2.09
C LEU A 152 22.61 -10.80 -1.78
N VAL A 153 22.92 -10.30 -0.59
CA VAL A 153 24.29 -9.92 -0.18
C VAL A 153 25.26 -11.08 -0.31
N ASP A 154 24.82 -12.31 0.03
CA ASP A 154 25.64 -13.51 -0.10
C ASP A 154 25.87 -13.96 -1.55
N ASN A 155 25.04 -13.51 -2.49
CA ASN A 155 25.04 -14.01 -3.88
C ASN A 155 25.31 -12.94 -4.94
N ILE A 156 25.45 -11.67 -4.54
CA ILE A 156 25.70 -10.57 -5.47
C ILE A 156 27.13 -10.61 -6.01
N SER A 157 27.28 -10.36 -7.32
CA SER A 157 28.58 -10.29 -7.99
C SER A 157 28.68 -8.99 -8.80
N ARG A 158 29.92 -8.49 -8.93
CA ARG A 158 30.23 -7.31 -9.78
C ARG A 158 29.91 -7.52 -11.26
N ASP A 159 29.84 -8.76 -11.71
CA ASP A 159 29.47 -9.06 -13.10
C ASP A 159 27.98 -8.86 -13.38
N MET A 160 27.17 -8.76 -12.34
CA MET A 160 25.73 -8.54 -12.47
C MET A 160 25.42 -7.12 -12.93
N THR A 161 24.36 -7.00 -13.71
CA THR A 161 23.72 -5.71 -14.02
C THR A 161 22.73 -5.31 -12.93
N GLU A 162 22.35 -4.03 -12.88
CA GLU A 162 21.29 -3.54 -11.98
C GLU A 162 19.99 -4.35 -12.16
N LYS A 163 19.59 -4.64 -13.41
CA LYS A 163 18.43 -5.50 -13.71
C LYS A 163 18.54 -6.90 -13.13
N GLN A 164 19.74 -7.50 -13.22
CA GLN A 164 19.94 -8.84 -12.67
C GLN A 164 19.89 -8.85 -11.15
N VAL A 165 20.40 -7.80 -10.50
CA VAL A 165 20.30 -7.61 -9.05
C VAL A 165 18.84 -7.46 -8.62
N ALA A 166 18.06 -6.60 -9.29
CA ALA A 166 16.65 -6.43 -9.01
C ALA A 166 15.86 -7.74 -9.22
N ALA A 167 16.10 -8.44 -10.33
CA ALA A 167 15.44 -9.71 -10.62
C ALA A 167 15.76 -10.79 -9.57
N LEU A 168 17.00 -10.87 -9.11
CA LEU A 168 17.41 -11.82 -8.07
C LEU A 168 16.77 -11.49 -6.72
N LEU A 169 16.71 -10.23 -6.34
CA LEU A 169 16.04 -9.79 -5.12
C LEU A 169 14.54 -10.09 -5.15
N ASN A 170 13.88 -9.81 -6.27
CA ASN A 170 12.47 -10.13 -6.50
C ASN A 170 12.23 -11.65 -6.38
N TYR A 171 13.07 -12.45 -7.01
CA TYR A 171 13.00 -13.90 -6.90
C TYR A 171 13.10 -14.36 -5.44
N TYR A 172 14.04 -13.82 -4.67
CA TYR A 172 14.19 -14.20 -3.26
C TYR A 172 12.98 -13.80 -2.40
N MET A 173 12.38 -12.65 -2.64
CA MET A 173 11.15 -12.27 -1.93
C MET A 173 10.01 -13.26 -2.22
N MET A 174 9.81 -13.62 -3.49
CA MET A 174 8.77 -14.58 -3.88
C MET A 174 9.07 -16.00 -3.36
N ASP A 175 10.30 -16.45 -3.42
CA ASP A 175 10.76 -17.77 -2.91
C ASP A 175 10.58 -17.89 -1.38
N LEU A 176 10.71 -16.79 -0.66
CA LEU A 176 10.48 -16.70 0.78
C LEU A 176 9.00 -16.54 1.17
N GLY A 177 8.10 -16.53 0.20
CA GLY A 177 6.65 -16.57 0.41
C GLY A 177 5.96 -15.22 0.42
N ALA A 178 6.49 -14.22 -0.28
CA ALA A 178 5.72 -13.03 -0.62
C ALA A 178 4.62 -13.39 -1.63
N ASP A 179 3.46 -12.76 -1.49
CA ASP A 179 2.35 -12.89 -2.44
C ASP A 179 2.58 -12.03 -3.70
N ASP A 180 3.37 -10.96 -3.57
CA ASP A 180 3.68 -10.01 -4.64
C ASP A 180 4.84 -9.09 -4.20
N LEU A 181 5.28 -8.21 -5.09
CA LEU A 181 6.18 -7.10 -4.77
C LEU A 181 5.36 -5.88 -4.36
N SER A 182 5.86 -5.10 -3.39
CA SER A 182 5.17 -3.88 -2.94
C SER A 182 5.13 -2.80 -4.02
N PHE A 183 6.20 -2.72 -4.80
CA PHE A 183 6.42 -1.79 -5.90
C PHE A 183 7.54 -2.31 -6.80
N GLU A 184 7.79 -1.63 -7.91
CA GLU A 184 8.91 -1.97 -8.80
C GLU A 184 10.24 -1.78 -8.08
N THR A 185 10.99 -2.86 -7.91
CA THR A 185 12.25 -2.85 -7.18
C THR A 185 13.27 -1.94 -7.85
N ILE A 186 13.84 -1.02 -7.09
CA ILE A 186 14.95 -0.19 -7.51
C ILE A 186 16.28 -0.90 -7.16
N ALA A 187 17.16 -1.01 -8.14
CA ALA A 187 18.56 -1.36 -7.95
C ALA A 187 19.39 -0.40 -8.79
N ALA A 188 20.00 0.59 -8.14
CA ALA A 188 20.69 1.68 -8.82
C ALA A 188 22.12 1.80 -8.31
N SER A 189 23.09 1.81 -9.22
CA SER A 189 24.51 1.80 -8.88
C SER A 189 25.27 3.03 -9.40
N GLY A 190 26.23 3.52 -8.62
CA GLY A 190 27.06 4.67 -8.95
C GLY A 190 26.22 5.91 -9.25
N VAL A 191 26.36 6.50 -10.43
CA VAL A 191 25.63 7.74 -10.82
C VAL A 191 24.11 7.54 -10.85
N ASN A 192 23.62 6.32 -11.13
CA ASN A 192 22.19 6.04 -11.16
C ASN A 192 21.56 6.12 -9.76
N SER A 193 22.33 5.85 -8.70
CA SER A 193 21.85 5.91 -7.32
C SER A 193 21.54 7.34 -6.83
N ALA A 194 21.90 8.36 -7.61
CA ALA A 194 21.52 9.75 -7.32
C ALA A 194 20.05 10.05 -7.67
N SER A 195 19.38 9.16 -8.41
CA SER A 195 17.96 9.30 -8.77
C SER A 195 17.09 8.54 -7.76
N PRO A 196 16.18 9.19 -7.02
CA PRO A 196 15.30 8.51 -6.06
C PRO A 196 14.38 7.46 -6.70
N HIS A 197 13.99 7.67 -7.96
CA HIS A 197 13.14 6.77 -8.73
C HIS A 197 13.88 6.16 -9.92
N ALA A 198 15.10 5.69 -9.66
CA ALA A 198 15.90 5.05 -10.70
C ALA A 198 15.26 3.73 -11.16
N VAL A 199 15.27 3.51 -12.47
CA VAL A 199 14.88 2.22 -13.05
C VAL A 199 16.14 1.39 -13.27
N PRO A 200 16.20 0.12 -12.85
CA PRO A 200 17.34 -0.74 -13.06
C PRO A 200 17.74 -0.87 -14.54
N THR A 201 19.02 -0.67 -14.84
CA THR A 201 19.57 -0.67 -16.20
C THR A 201 20.45 -1.89 -16.48
N ASP A 202 21.01 -1.96 -17.70
CA ASP A 202 22.02 -2.96 -18.07
C ASP A 202 23.43 -2.56 -17.60
N LYS A 203 23.59 -1.47 -16.83
CA LYS A 203 24.86 -1.11 -16.20
C LYS A 203 25.31 -2.21 -15.25
N LYS A 204 26.54 -2.70 -15.44
CA LYS A 204 27.20 -3.59 -14.48
C LYS A 204 27.65 -2.84 -13.25
N LEU A 205 27.65 -3.51 -12.12
CA LEU A 205 28.21 -2.98 -10.88
C LEU A 205 29.71 -2.74 -11.03
N GLN A 206 30.19 -1.63 -10.51
CA GLN A 206 31.61 -1.23 -10.58
C GLN A 206 32.17 -1.02 -9.18
N GLU A 207 33.46 -1.32 -9.03
CA GLU A 207 34.15 -1.01 -7.77
C GLU A 207 34.10 0.48 -7.47
N GLY A 208 33.80 0.83 -6.23
CA GLY A 208 33.61 2.20 -5.78
C GLY A 208 32.19 2.75 -5.96
N ASP A 209 31.26 1.99 -6.57
CA ASP A 209 29.85 2.37 -6.61
C ASP A 209 29.17 2.20 -5.26
N PHE A 210 28.25 3.11 -4.93
CA PHE A 210 27.12 2.72 -4.08
C PHE A 210 26.10 1.95 -4.93
N LEU A 211 25.53 0.90 -4.35
CA LEU A 211 24.36 0.23 -4.86
C LEU A 211 23.20 0.47 -3.90
N THR A 212 22.28 1.31 -4.32
CA THR A 212 21.03 1.57 -3.58
C THR A 212 19.95 0.62 -4.06
N LEU A 213 19.38 -0.10 -3.11
CA LEU A 213 18.29 -1.05 -3.30
C LEU A 213 17.08 -0.53 -2.56
N ASP A 214 15.94 -0.37 -3.26
CA ASP A 214 14.67 0.00 -2.67
C ASP A 214 13.62 -1.02 -3.10
N PHE A 215 13.02 -1.70 -2.11
CA PHE A 215 12.24 -2.90 -2.35
C PHE A 215 11.30 -3.21 -1.19
N GLY A 216 10.28 -4.00 -1.49
CA GLY A 216 9.34 -4.44 -0.49
C GLY A 216 8.53 -5.65 -0.94
N ALA A 217 8.03 -6.40 0.02
CA ALA A 217 7.21 -7.59 -0.16
C ALA A 217 5.76 -7.32 0.23
N VAL A 218 4.84 -8.07 -0.36
CA VAL A 218 3.41 -8.09 0.01
C VAL A 218 3.09 -9.41 0.67
N VAL A 219 2.37 -9.35 1.79
CA VAL A 219 1.78 -10.52 2.44
C VAL A 219 0.33 -10.21 2.78
N ASP A 220 -0.57 -10.98 2.23
CA ASP A 220 -2.01 -10.84 2.42
C ASP A 220 -2.50 -9.39 2.23
N SER A 221 -2.00 -8.74 1.19
CA SER A 221 -2.26 -7.33 0.82
C SER A 221 -1.68 -6.27 1.77
N TYR A 222 -0.80 -6.64 2.69
CA TYR A 222 -0.02 -5.71 3.50
C TYR A 222 1.41 -5.63 2.97
N HIS A 223 1.91 -4.42 2.90
CA HIS A 223 3.15 -4.08 2.21
C HIS A 223 4.27 -3.78 3.19
N SER A 224 5.50 -4.16 2.84
CA SER A 224 6.72 -3.60 3.41
C SER A 224 7.40 -2.67 2.42
N ASP A 225 8.25 -1.82 2.93
CA ASP A 225 9.04 -0.84 2.18
C ASP A 225 10.36 -0.61 2.91
N MET A 226 11.48 -0.87 2.22
CA MET A 226 12.79 -0.68 2.81
C MET A 226 13.87 -0.35 1.78
N THR A 227 14.73 0.60 2.13
CA THR A 227 15.92 0.91 1.35
C THR A 227 17.19 0.42 2.05
N ARG A 228 18.13 -0.14 1.27
CA ARG A 228 19.49 -0.48 1.73
C ARG A 228 20.51 -0.03 0.70
N THR A 229 21.60 0.51 1.20
CA THR A 229 22.73 0.92 0.34
C THR A 229 23.97 0.10 0.69
N LEU A 230 24.56 -0.52 -0.32
CA LEU A 230 25.79 -1.30 -0.24
C LEU A 230 26.94 -0.57 -0.92
N ALA A 231 28.16 -0.79 -0.44
CA ALA A 231 29.36 -0.41 -1.15
C ALA A 231 29.82 -1.57 -2.05
N VAL A 232 30.07 -1.30 -3.31
CA VAL A 232 30.67 -2.29 -4.24
C VAL A 232 32.18 -2.19 -4.16
N GLY A 233 32.80 -3.06 -3.37
CA GLY A 233 34.23 -3.02 -3.11
C GLY A 233 34.64 -1.86 -2.21
N LYS A 234 35.70 -1.14 -2.57
CA LYS A 234 36.21 -0.01 -1.78
C LYS A 234 35.60 1.30 -2.25
N ILE A 235 35.05 2.07 -1.31
CA ILE A 235 34.53 3.42 -1.51
C ILE A 235 35.53 4.47 -1.04
N SER A 236 35.38 5.71 -1.49
CA SER A 236 36.21 6.83 -1.06
C SER A 236 35.84 7.31 0.37
N PRO A 237 36.74 8.01 1.05
CA PRO A 237 36.43 8.62 2.35
C PRO A 237 35.24 9.60 2.30
N GLU A 238 35.08 10.30 1.18
CA GLU A 238 33.94 11.20 0.96
C GLU A 238 32.64 10.44 0.87
N GLN A 239 32.61 9.31 0.18
CA GLN A 239 31.44 8.42 0.09
C GLN A 239 31.13 7.84 1.47
N GLU A 240 32.12 7.38 2.20
CA GLU A 240 31.95 6.87 3.57
C GLU A 240 31.35 7.94 4.49
N LYS A 241 31.87 9.17 4.40
CA LYS A 241 31.33 10.30 5.15
C LYS A 241 29.87 10.58 4.80
N LEU A 242 29.52 10.57 3.50
CA LEU A 242 28.15 10.76 3.04
C LEU A 242 27.23 9.64 3.56
N TYR A 243 27.65 8.40 3.44
CA TYR A 243 26.89 7.25 3.95
C TYR A 243 26.60 7.38 5.45
N ASN A 244 27.63 7.71 6.24
CA ASN A 244 27.50 7.90 7.68
C ASN A 244 26.55 9.07 8.02
N ALA A 245 26.62 10.18 7.26
CA ALA A 245 25.71 11.31 7.45
C ALA A 245 24.24 10.88 7.29
N VAL A 246 23.93 10.14 6.21
CA VAL A 246 22.58 9.62 5.96
C VAL A 246 22.18 8.59 7.02
N TYR A 247 23.06 7.69 7.40
CA TYR A 247 22.80 6.69 8.44
C TYR A 247 22.43 7.33 9.78
N TYR A 248 23.23 8.30 10.26
CA TYR A 248 22.92 8.98 11.52
C TYR A 248 21.67 9.85 11.42
N ALA A 249 21.42 10.50 10.29
CA ALA A 249 20.18 11.26 10.07
C ALA A 249 18.94 10.35 10.12
N ASN A 250 19.00 9.16 9.51
CA ASN A 250 17.94 8.15 9.57
C ASN A 250 17.71 7.69 11.02
N MET A 251 18.78 7.35 11.74
CA MET A 251 18.68 6.90 13.14
C MET A 251 18.11 7.97 14.06
N ASP A 252 18.48 9.23 13.87
CA ASP A 252 17.94 10.34 14.66
C ASP A 252 16.48 10.63 14.32
N GLY A 253 16.11 10.53 13.04
CA GLY A 253 14.72 10.58 12.60
C GLY A 253 13.88 9.47 13.26
N ILE A 254 14.35 8.22 13.25
CA ILE A 254 13.65 7.08 13.90
C ILE A 254 13.46 7.33 15.40
N LYS A 255 14.50 7.81 16.11
CA LYS A 255 14.41 8.13 17.55
C LYS A 255 13.42 9.25 17.85
N ALA A 256 13.19 10.16 16.90
CA ALA A 256 12.25 11.26 17.06
C ALA A 256 10.78 10.82 16.90
N VAL A 257 10.51 9.67 16.27
CA VAL A 257 9.15 9.15 16.07
C VAL A 257 8.52 8.75 17.40
N ARG A 258 7.37 9.33 17.71
CA ARG A 258 6.58 9.01 18.91
C ARG A 258 5.12 9.43 18.71
N PRO A 259 4.16 8.86 19.45
CA PRO A 259 2.77 9.27 19.38
C PRO A 259 2.59 10.77 19.59
N GLY A 260 1.76 11.42 18.76
CA GLY A 260 1.44 12.85 18.85
C GLY A 260 2.48 13.79 18.25
N ILE A 261 3.62 13.30 17.74
CA ILE A 261 4.59 14.16 17.08
C ILE A 261 4.13 14.52 15.65
N ASN A 262 4.39 15.75 15.25
CA ASN A 262 4.17 16.17 13.87
C ASN A 262 5.32 15.66 12.98
N GLY A 263 4.99 15.08 11.81
CA GLY A 263 5.99 14.53 10.87
C GLY A 263 7.06 15.56 10.43
N LYS A 264 6.72 16.86 10.36
CA LYS A 264 7.70 17.92 10.09
C LYS A 264 8.83 17.98 11.12
N VAL A 265 8.56 17.61 12.38
CA VAL A 265 9.61 17.59 13.43
C VAL A 265 10.58 16.45 13.17
N VAL A 266 10.08 15.26 12.76
CA VAL A 266 10.93 14.12 12.39
C VAL A 266 11.82 14.47 11.19
N ASP A 267 11.26 15.04 10.13
CA ASP A 267 12.00 15.54 8.97
C ASP A 267 13.07 16.58 9.37
N SER A 268 12.70 17.55 10.22
CA SER A 268 13.62 18.58 10.67
C SER A 268 14.80 18.02 11.46
N VAL A 269 14.59 16.98 12.26
CA VAL A 269 15.67 16.30 13.01
C VAL A 269 16.66 15.65 12.03
N ALA A 270 16.17 14.89 11.04
CA ALA A 270 17.02 14.27 10.05
C ALA A 270 17.80 15.31 9.24
N ARG A 271 17.16 16.40 8.80
CA ARG A 271 17.83 17.51 8.09
C ARG A 271 18.90 18.20 8.93
N ALA A 272 18.63 18.43 10.22
CA ALA A 272 19.60 19.06 11.11
C ALA A 272 20.88 18.20 11.25
N THR A 273 20.72 16.88 11.35
CA THR A 273 21.85 15.95 11.36
C THR A 273 22.65 16.02 10.05
N LEU A 274 21.97 16.00 8.89
CA LEU A 274 22.63 16.12 7.58
C LEU A 274 23.38 17.47 7.43
N ALA A 275 22.78 18.57 7.88
CA ALA A 275 23.42 19.90 7.87
C ALA A 275 24.71 19.92 8.70
N ALA A 276 24.68 19.31 9.88
CA ALA A 276 25.85 19.21 10.76
C ALA A 276 26.99 18.39 10.16
N TRP A 277 26.68 17.40 9.30
CA TRP A 277 27.68 16.53 8.65
C TRP A 277 28.31 17.14 7.38
N GLY A 278 27.86 18.28 6.90
CA GLY A 278 28.47 18.95 5.75
C GLY A 278 27.50 19.62 4.80
N GLY A 279 26.30 19.94 5.25
CA GLY A 279 25.31 20.67 4.45
C GLY A 279 24.59 19.83 3.40
N TYR A 280 24.46 18.52 3.65
CA TYR A 280 23.75 17.58 2.75
C TYR A 280 22.22 17.70 2.81
N ASP A 281 21.68 18.48 3.73
CA ASP A 281 20.24 18.71 3.93
C ASP A 281 19.51 19.22 2.70
N LYS A 282 20.21 19.91 1.81
CA LYS A 282 19.65 20.45 0.54
C LYS A 282 19.28 19.38 -0.48
N TYR A 283 19.87 18.20 -0.37
CA TYR A 283 19.70 17.08 -1.30
C TYR A 283 18.81 15.97 -0.72
N PHE A 284 18.37 16.15 0.51
CA PHE A 284 17.47 15.22 1.17
C PHE A 284 16.02 15.54 0.80
N GLY A 285 15.29 14.61 0.22
CA GLY A 285 13.97 14.95 -0.26
C GLY A 285 13.12 13.81 -0.75
N HIS A 286 13.15 12.65 -0.11
CA HIS A 286 12.14 11.63 -0.33
C HIS A 286 11.27 11.49 0.92
N GLY A 287 9.96 11.72 0.78
CA GLY A 287 8.99 11.44 1.83
C GLY A 287 8.65 9.94 1.88
N LEU A 288 8.21 9.47 3.03
CA LEU A 288 7.47 8.21 3.12
C LEU A 288 6.09 8.46 2.53
N GLY A 289 5.73 7.75 1.49
CA GLY A 289 4.44 7.86 0.82
C GLY A 289 3.25 7.52 1.72
#